data_253bb5a02f435ed74a287b5fd38b5297
#
_entry.id   253bb5a02f435ed74a287b5fd38b5297
#
_cell.length_a   1.000
_cell.length_b   1.000
_cell.length_c   1.000
_cell.angle_alpha   90.00
_cell.angle_beta   90.00
_cell.angle_gamma   90.00
#
_symmetry.space_group_name_H-M   'P 1'
#
loop_
_entity.id
_entity.type
_entity.pdbx_description
1 polymer ?
#
loop_
_entity_poly.entity_id
_entity_poly.type
_entity_poly.pdbx_seq_one_letter_code
_entity_poly.pdbx_strand_id
1 'polypeptide(L)'
;MDLNMEMIPTFLSGTQPPVSSLGRNSLATLFVVRLFAMIVTAETIWKDDLQDLFCNSTQVGCRQECYSEFSVLTPFIFFALQTIFVTTLLIAVSCSQNLKQYHNSGQVDSNCLSMLSRVLTEGMFLVLWHAIYPGLSRKSAFKCDIFPCEPTVVCTMLGNRQKNAFSMFMYMCSFVCILICMIEIFTLPKKRAKSITKIQL
;
A
#
# COMPACT_ATOMS: atom_id res chain seq x y z
N MET A 1 5.26 19.82 -26.21
CA MET A 1 5.57 18.43 -25.77
C MET A 1 5.72 18.34 -24.25
N ASP A 2 5.68 19.47 -23.53
CA ASP A 2 5.90 19.56 -22.08
C ASP A 2 4.64 19.29 -21.24
N LEU A 3 3.44 19.40 -21.84
CA LEU A 3 2.16 19.21 -21.13
C LEU A 3 1.94 17.76 -20.64
N ASN A 4 2.51 16.78 -21.35
CA ASN A 4 2.33 15.36 -21.00
C ASN A 4 3.22 14.91 -19.83
N MET A 5 4.34 15.58 -19.59
CA MET A 5 5.31 15.17 -18.57
C MET A 5 4.87 15.56 -17.15
N GLU A 6 4.08 16.64 -17.00
CA GLU A 6 3.51 17.03 -15.69
C GLU A 6 2.16 16.34 -15.38
N MET A 7 1.47 15.84 -16.38
CA MET A 7 0.18 15.15 -16.16
C MET A 7 0.34 13.82 -15.44
N ILE A 8 1.37 13.04 -15.76
CA ILE A 8 1.60 11.71 -15.17
C ILE A 8 1.83 11.79 -13.66
N PRO A 9 2.78 12.59 -13.12
CA PRO A 9 2.95 12.69 -11.67
C PRO A 9 1.73 13.30 -10.97
N THR A 10 1.01 14.19 -11.59
CA THR A 10 -0.23 14.76 -11.03
C THR A 10 -1.31 13.69 -10.88
N PHE A 11 -1.50 12.86 -11.89
CA PHE A 11 -2.46 11.76 -11.85
C PHE A 11 -2.07 10.69 -10.83
N LEU A 12 -0.81 10.23 -10.84
CA LEU A 12 -0.30 9.19 -9.95
C LEU A 12 -0.20 9.65 -8.48
N SER A 13 0.03 10.93 -8.23
CA SER A 13 0.02 11.50 -6.88
C SER A 13 -1.38 11.85 -6.38
N GLY A 14 -2.35 12.06 -7.28
CA GLY A 14 -3.70 12.54 -6.96
C GLY A 14 -3.72 13.97 -6.41
N THR A 15 -2.69 14.77 -6.71
CA THR A 15 -2.55 16.14 -6.18
C THR A 15 -2.20 17.12 -7.29
N GLN A 16 -2.74 18.33 -7.20
CA GLN A 16 -2.52 19.42 -8.17
C GLN A 16 -1.68 20.55 -7.55
N PRO A 17 -1.09 21.45 -8.34
CA PRO A 17 -0.51 22.69 -7.81
C PRO A 17 -1.54 23.41 -6.90
N PRO A 18 -1.17 23.92 -5.71
CA PRO A 18 0.14 24.38 -5.25
C PRO A 18 0.99 23.37 -4.42
N VAL A 19 0.72 22.07 -4.47
CA VAL A 19 1.59 21.07 -3.86
C VAL A 19 2.99 21.14 -4.50
N SER A 20 4.05 20.87 -3.72
CA SER A 20 5.41 20.91 -4.23
C SER A 20 5.62 19.87 -5.35
N SER A 21 6.40 20.23 -6.37
CA SER A 21 6.78 19.28 -7.42
C SER A 21 7.53 18.08 -6.86
N LEU A 22 8.36 18.30 -5.83
CA LEU A 22 9.07 17.24 -5.12
C LEU A 22 8.10 16.26 -4.43
N GLY A 23 7.11 16.77 -3.68
CA GLY A 23 6.11 15.92 -3.02
C GLY A 23 5.30 15.09 -4.03
N ARG A 24 4.83 15.71 -5.11
CA ARG A 24 4.10 15.01 -6.18
C ARG A 24 4.94 13.91 -6.82
N ASN A 25 6.17 14.23 -7.21
CA ASN A 25 7.06 13.27 -7.85
C ASN A 25 7.44 12.13 -6.91
N SER A 26 7.71 12.42 -5.64
CA SER A 26 8.02 11.39 -4.63
C SER A 26 6.85 10.45 -4.40
N LEU A 27 5.62 10.96 -4.28
CA LEU A 27 4.42 10.14 -4.13
C LEU A 27 4.13 9.28 -5.37
N ALA A 28 4.31 9.85 -6.58
CA ALA A 28 4.18 9.12 -7.82
C ALA A 28 5.23 8.01 -7.95
N THR A 29 6.49 8.31 -7.64
CA THR A 29 7.59 7.32 -7.66
C THR A 29 7.34 6.19 -6.67
N LEU A 30 6.95 6.50 -5.44
CA LEU A 30 6.61 5.48 -4.43
C LEU A 30 5.48 4.57 -4.92
N PHE A 31 4.47 5.11 -5.55
CA PHE A 31 3.37 4.33 -6.09
C PHE A 31 3.84 3.37 -7.21
N VAL A 32 4.64 3.86 -8.16
CA VAL A 32 5.21 3.03 -9.23
C VAL A 32 6.13 1.94 -8.67
N VAL A 33 6.99 2.27 -7.72
CA VAL A 33 7.90 1.32 -7.07
C VAL A 33 7.12 0.22 -6.34
N ARG A 34 6.03 0.56 -5.65
CA ARG A 34 5.14 -0.43 -5.00
C ARG A 34 4.48 -1.36 -6.02
N LEU A 35 3.94 -0.81 -7.13
CA LEU A 35 3.35 -1.63 -8.19
C LEU A 35 4.38 -2.57 -8.80
N PHE A 36 5.58 -2.07 -9.11
CA PHE A 36 6.65 -2.88 -9.64
C PHE A 36 7.06 -4.00 -8.68
N ALA A 37 7.24 -3.69 -7.39
CA ALA A 37 7.53 -4.69 -6.37
C ALA A 37 6.43 -5.76 -6.28
N MET A 38 5.15 -5.39 -6.37
CA MET A 38 4.03 -6.33 -6.40
C MET A 38 4.11 -7.27 -7.61
N ILE A 39 4.35 -6.74 -8.81
CA ILE A 39 4.43 -7.55 -10.05
C ILE A 39 5.59 -8.54 -9.97
N VAL A 40 6.78 -8.06 -9.61
CA VAL A 40 7.97 -8.91 -9.52
C VAL A 40 7.80 -10.00 -8.46
N THR A 41 7.28 -9.67 -7.29
CA THR A 41 7.13 -10.64 -6.20
C THR A 41 6.01 -11.64 -6.44
N ALA A 42 4.95 -11.27 -7.17
CA ALA A 42 3.90 -12.19 -7.59
C ALA A 42 4.49 -13.39 -8.35
N GLU A 43 5.39 -13.12 -9.29
CA GLU A 43 6.00 -14.16 -10.12
C GLU A 43 7.16 -14.92 -9.43
N THR A 44 7.87 -14.26 -8.51
CA THR A 44 9.11 -14.84 -7.95
C THR A 44 8.93 -15.46 -6.57
N ILE A 45 8.02 -14.94 -5.74
CA ILE A 45 7.91 -15.33 -4.32
C ILE A 45 6.59 -16.06 -4.03
N TRP A 46 5.50 -15.68 -4.73
CA TRP A 46 4.16 -16.15 -4.41
C TRP A 46 3.58 -17.17 -5.39
N LYS A 47 4.26 -17.42 -6.52
CA LYS A 47 3.80 -18.33 -7.57
C LYS A 47 3.60 -19.77 -7.05
N ASP A 48 4.55 -20.26 -6.26
CA ASP A 48 4.58 -21.64 -5.77
C ASP A 48 4.39 -21.75 -4.25
N ASP A 49 3.63 -20.81 -3.64
CA ASP A 49 3.48 -20.69 -2.20
C ASP A 49 2.98 -21.97 -1.51
N LEU A 50 2.11 -22.74 -2.18
CA LEU A 50 1.66 -24.04 -1.69
C LEU A 50 2.79 -25.09 -1.69
N GLN A 51 3.70 -25.03 -2.65
CA GLN A 51 4.83 -25.99 -2.72
C GLN A 51 5.88 -25.73 -1.65
N ASP A 52 5.97 -24.49 -1.18
CA ASP A 52 6.85 -24.07 -0.10
C ASP A 52 6.41 -24.54 1.30
N LEU A 53 5.21 -25.09 1.42
CA LEU A 53 4.71 -25.61 2.69
C LEU A 53 5.13 -27.08 2.87
N PHE A 54 5.87 -27.37 3.93
CA PHE A 54 6.26 -28.72 4.33
C PHE A 54 5.58 -29.09 5.65
N CYS A 55 4.78 -30.16 5.61
CA CYS A 55 4.13 -30.72 6.79
C CYS A 55 4.71 -32.09 7.11
N ASN A 56 4.91 -32.40 8.39
CA ASN A 56 5.33 -33.71 8.88
C ASN A 56 4.12 -34.65 8.91
N SER A 57 3.52 -34.91 7.74
CA SER A 57 2.37 -35.82 7.59
C SER A 57 2.46 -36.54 6.26
N THR A 58 2.10 -37.82 6.27
CA THR A 58 1.98 -38.66 5.08
C THR A 58 0.55 -38.69 4.52
N GLN A 59 -0.42 -38.06 5.20
CA GLN A 59 -1.81 -38.06 4.80
C GLN A 59 -2.04 -37.19 3.59
N VAL A 60 -2.73 -37.75 2.58
CA VAL A 60 -3.10 -37.06 1.36
C VAL A 60 -4.12 -35.97 1.69
N GLY A 61 -3.88 -34.74 1.20
CA GLY A 61 -4.77 -33.60 1.43
C GLY A 61 -4.45 -32.75 2.68
N CYS A 62 -3.77 -33.31 3.69
CA CYS A 62 -3.44 -32.57 4.92
C CYS A 62 -2.70 -31.26 4.64
N ARG A 63 -1.70 -31.27 3.75
CA ARG A 63 -0.93 -30.10 3.37
C ARG A 63 -1.81 -29.01 2.76
N GLN A 64 -2.78 -29.37 1.92
CA GLN A 64 -3.67 -28.43 1.25
C GLN A 64 -4.65 -27.78 2.21
N GLU A 65 -5.26 -28.58 3.11
CA GLU A 65 -6.16 -28.08 4.15
C GLU A 65 -5.43 -27.16 5.14
N CYS A 66 -4.24 -27.56 5.61
CA CYS A 66 -3.42 -26.71 6.46
C CYS A 66 -3.02 -25.40 5.78
N TYR A 67 -2.75 -25.43 4.46
CA TYR A 67 -2.44 -24.21 3.70
C TYR A 67 -3.65 -23.31 3.63
N SER A 68 -4.83 -23.82 3.34
CA SER A 68 -6.06 -23.02 3.21
C SER A 68 -6.40 -22.28 4.51
N GLU A 69 -6.26 -22.92 5.64
CA GLU A 69 -6.51 -22.33 6.96
C GLU A 69 -5.46 -21.27 7.32
N PHE A 70 -4.18 -21.57 7.05
CA PHE A 70 -3.09 -20.64 7.36
C PHE A 70 -3.01 -19.45 6.41
N SER A 71 -3.43 -19.60 5.17
CA SER A 71 -3.25 -18.61 4.10
C SER A 71 -4.47 -17.75 3.80
N VAL A 72 -5.49 -17.74 4.67
CA VAL A 72 -6.74 -16.97 4.48
C VAL A 72 -6.45 -15.51 4.08
N LEU A 73 -5.42 -14.90 4.65
CA LEU A 73 -4.96 -13.59 4.25
C LEU A 73 -3.43 -13.59 4.12
N THR A 74 -2.92 -13.83 2.91
CA THR A 74 -1.47 -13.72 2.68
C THR A 74 -1.03 -12.26 2.70
N PRO A 75 0.21 -11.95 3.09
CA PRO A 75 0.75 -10.59 2.99
C PRO A 75 0.62 -9.99 1.60
N PHE A 76 0.75 -10.80 0.57
CA PHE A 76 0.58 -10.38 -0.82
C PHE A 76 -0.85 -9.87 -1.09
N ILE A 77 -1.87 -10.63 -0.73
CA ILE A 77 -3.28 -10.24 -0.88
C ILE A 77 -3.57 -8.98 -0.08
N PHE A 78 -3.05 -8.88 1.14
CA PHE A 78 -3.23 -7.71 1.99
C PHE A 78 -2.69 -6.43 1.32
N PHE A 79 -1.45 -6.45 0.82
CA PHE A 79 -0.86 -5.29 0.14
C PHE A 79 -1.46 -5.04 -1.25
N ALA A 80 -1.95 -6.06 -1.94
CA ALA A 80 -2.72 -5.91 -3.17
C ALA A 80 -4.02 -5.14 -2.91
N LEU A 81 -4.78 -5.52 -1.89
CA LEU A 81 -5.98 -4.80 -1.47
C LEU A 81 -5.67 -3.35 -1.09
N GLN A 82 -4.62 -3.10 -0.32
CA GLN A 82 -4.17 -1.75 0.01
C GLN A 82 -3.91 -0.93 -1.26
N THR A 83 -3.20 -1.49 -2.22
CA THR A 83 -2.87 -0.82 -3.48
C THR A 83 -4.12 -0.52 -4.30
N ILE A 84 -5.09 -1.44 -4.37
CA ILE A 84 -6.39 -1.25 -5.03
C ILE A 84 -7.15 -0.11 -4.35
N PHE A 85 -7.25 -0.08 -3.03
CA PHE A 85 -7.92 0.98 -2.29
C PHE A 85 -7.29 2.35 -2.55
N VAL A 86 -5.97 2.45 -2.46
CA VAL A 86 -5.25 3.71 -2.74
C VAL A 86 -5.50 4.15 -4.18
N THR A 87 -5.43 3.25 -5.16
CA THR A 87 -5.67 3.56 -6.58
C THR A 87 -7.10 4.05 -6.81
N THR A 88 -8.09 3.39 -6.22
CA THR A 88 -9.50 3.78 -6.33
C THR A 88 -9.73 5.17 -5.75
N LEU A 89 -9.14 5.48 -4.61
CA LEU A 89 -9.20 6.82 -4.01
C LEU A 89 -8.54 7.88 -4.90
N LEU A 90 -7.38 7.58 -5.49
CA LEU A 90 -6.71 8.50 -6.42
C LEU A 90 -7.59 8.83 -7.62
N ILE A 91 -8.23 7.83 -8.22
CA ILE A 91 -9.16 8.01 -9.35
C ILE A 91 -10.38 8.83 -8.89
N ALA A 92 -11.01 8.49 -7.77
CA ALA A 92 -12.18 9.18 -7.26
C ALA A 92 -11.90 10.67 -6.97
N VAL A 93 -10.74 10.97 -6.37
CA VAL A 93 -10.31 12.34 -6.10
C VAL A 93 -10.03 13.08 -7.40
N SER A 94 -9.33 12.47 -8.35
CA SER A 94 -9.04 13.09 -9.67
C SER A 94 -10.33 13.41 -10.42
N CYS A 95 -11.31 12.53 -10.42
CA CYS A 95 -12.62 12.77 -11.02
C CYS A 95 -13.36 13.92 -10.32
N SER A 96 -13.37 13.97 -9.00
CA SER A 96 -14.05 15.04 -8.24
C SER A 96 -13.33 16.38 -8.38
N GLN A 97 -12.01 16.42 -8.55
CA GLN A 97 -11.26 17.65 -8.83
C GLN A 97 -11.62 18.24 -10.20
N ASN A 98 -11.72 17.42 -11.23
CA ASN A 98 -12.14 17.86 -12.57
C ASN A 98 -13.56 18.47 -12.55
N LEU A 99 -14.49 17.88 -11.78
CA LEU A 99 -15.83 18.41 -11.61
C LEU A 99 -15.86 19.74 -10.83
N LYS A 100 -15.03 19.90 -9.79
CA LYS A 100 -14.91 21.12 -8.98
C LYS A 100 -14.20 22.25 -9.71
N GLN A 101 -13.26 21.97 -10.59
CA GLN A 101 -12.61 22.98 -11.43
C GLN A 101 -13.63 23.68 -12.35
N TYR A 102 -14.64 22.97 -12.77
CA TYR A 102 -15.80 23.55 -13.49
C TYR A 102 -16.63 24.51 -12.61
N HIS A 103 -16.66 24.33 -11.28
CA HIS A 103 -17.49 25.11 -10.35
C HIS A 103 -16.75 26.14 -9.49
N ASN A 104 -15.51 26.47 -9.79
CA ASN A 104 -14.71 27.58 -9.19
C ASN A 104 -14.56 27.57 -7.65
N SER A 105 -14.55 26.41 -7.00
CA SER A 105 -14.53 26.28 -5.54
C SER A 105 -13.27 25.52 -5.06
N GLY A 106 -12.36 26.26 -4.40
CA GLY A 106 -11.46 25.72 -3.37
C GLY A 106 -10.43 24.63 -3.76
N GLN A 107 -9.54 24.90 -4.72
CA GLN A 107 -8.48 23.94 -5.15
C GLN A 107 -7.55 23.48 -4.00
N VAL A 108 -7.31 24.33 -3.01
CA VAL A 108 -6.45 24.01 -1.85
C VAL A 108 -7.12 22.99 -0.92
N ASP A 109 -8.43 23.12 -0.70
CA ASP A 109 -9.18 22.22 0.16
C ASP A 109 -9.26 20.81 -0.45
N SER A 110 -9.32 20.72 -1.77
CA SER A 110 -9.32 19.46 -2.50
C SER A 110 -8.00 18.70 -2.37
N ASN A 111 -6.85 19.39 -2.45
CA ASN A 111 -5.53 18.77 -2.28
C ASN A 111 -5.33 18.28 -0.82
N CYS A 112 -5.75 19.08 0.15
CA CYS A 112 -5.70 18.70 1.56
C CYS A 112 -6.55 17.46 1.82
N LEU A 113 -7.75 17.41 1.28
CA LEU A 113 -8.66 16.25 1.39
C LEU A 113 -8.05 15.00 0.74
N SER A 114 -7.42 15.14 -0.44
CA SER A 114 -6.72 14.05 -1.12
C SER A 114 -5.60 13.46 -0.27
N MET A 115 -4.74 14.32 0.27
CA MET A 115 -3.63 13.89 1.12
C MET A 115 -4.11 13.27 2.43
N LEU A 116 -5.15 13.86 3.05
CA LEU A 116 -5.74 13.35 4.28
C LEU A 116 -6.37 11.96 4.07
N SER A 117 -7.13 11.77 2.98
CA SER A 117 -7.70 10.46 2.64
C SER A 117 -6.64 9.40 2.45
N ARG A 118 -5.51 9.77 1.82
CA ARG A 118 -4.35 8.88 1.64
C ARG A 118 -3.69 8.52 2.97
N VAL A 119 -3.45 9.50 3.84
CA VAL A 119 -2.90 9.26 5.20
C VAL A 119 -3.81 8.34 6.01
N LEU A 120 -5.12 8.56 5.96
CA LEU A 120 -6.09 7.72 6.67
C LEU A 120 -6.10 6.29 6.13
N THR A 121 -6.08 6.11 4.81
CA THR A 121 -6.06 4.78 4.19
C THR A 121 -4.76 4.04 4.51
N GLU A 122 -3.60 4.66 4.29
CA GLU A 122 -2.31 4.05 4.60
C GLU A 122 -2.19 3.74 6.09
N GLY A 123 -2.60 4.66 6.96
CA GLY A 123 -2.61 4.48 8.42
C GLY A 123 -3.52 3.34 8.86
N MET A 124 -4.73 3.24 8.30
CA MET A 124 -5.66 2.13 8.57
C MET A 124 -5.02 0.78 8.21
N PHE A 125 -4.40 0.66 7.04
CA PHE A 125 -3.73 -0.58 6.63
C PHE A 125 -2.52 -0.91 7.51
N LEU A 126 -1.76 0.07 7.99
CA LEU A 126 -0.67 -0.17 8.94
C LEU A 126 -1.18 -0.70 10.29
N VAL A 127 -2.28 -0.15 10.80
CA VAL A 127 -2.92 -0.63 12.03
C VAL A 127 -3.46 -2.05 11.85
N LEU A 128 -4.16 -2.32 10.76
CA LEU A 128 -4.66 -3.67 10.43
C LEU A 128 -3.52 -4.67 10.27
N TRP A 129 -2.42 -4.28 9.60
CA TRP A 129 -1.23 -5.12 9.50
C TRP A 129 -0.68 -5.51 10.87
N HIS A 130 -0.56 -4.55 11.78
CA HIS A 130 -0.06 -4.80 13.13
C HIS A 130 -0.99 -5.68 13.96
N ALA A 131 -2.30 -5.57 13.74
CA ALA A 131 -3.30 -6.40 14.39
C ALA A 131 -3.28 -7.86 13.89
N ILE A 132 -3.08 -8.06 12.57
CA ILE A 132 -3.09 -9.39 11.93
C ILE A 132 -1.73 -10.09 12.11
N TYR A 133 -0.62 -9.33 12.01
CA TYR A 133 0.75 -9.85 12.07
C TYR A 133 1.53 -9.24 13.25
N PRO A 134 1.23 -9.60 14.49
CA PRO A 134 1.96 -9.09 15.64
C PRO A 134 3.43 -9.50 15.56
N GLY A 135 4.34 -8.50 15.61
CA GLY A 135 5.79 -8.69 15.49
C GLY A 135 6.38 -8.57 14.10
N LEU A 136 5.64 -8.02 13.12
CA LEU A 136 6.07 -7.76 11.73
C LEU A 136 6.59 -8.99 10.95
N SER A 137 6.52 -10.19 11.51
CA SER A 137 7.06 -11.41 10.91
C SER A 137 6.06 -12.55 10.98
N ARG A 138 5.90 -13.28 9.88
CA ARG A 138 5.14 -14.53 9.89
C ARG A 138 5.91 -15.61 10.65
N LYS A 139 5.20 -16.40 11.42
CA LYS A 139 5.78 -17.61 12.03
C LYS A 139 6.16 -18.59 10.93
N SER A 140 7.37 -19.10 10.97
CA SER A 140 7.86 -20.08 10.00
C SER A 140 7.29 -21.47 10.23
N ALA A 141 6.88 -21.79 11.45
CA ALA A 141 6.32 -23.09 11.83
C ALA A 141 5.01 -22.89 12.59
N PHE A 142 4.01 -23.70 12.30
CA PHE A 142 2.71 -23.71 12.98
C PHE A 142 2.17 -25.14 13.09
N LYS A 143 1.31 -25.36 14.08
CA LYS A 143 0.63 -26.63 14.28
C LYS A 143 -0.68 -26.61 13.48
N CYS A 144 -0.98 -27.73 12.84
CA CYS A 144 -2.19 -27.93 12.08
C CYS A 144 -3.01 -29.03 12.78
N ASP A 145 -4.27 -28.72 13.10
CA ASP A 145 -5.18 -29.59 13.85
C ASP A 145 -6.55 -29.68 13.15
N ILE A 146 -6.51 -29.89 11.83
CA ILE A 146 -7.70 -29.91 10.98
C ILE A 146 -7.79 -31.24 10.26
N PHE A 147 -8.99 -31.82 10.20
CA PHE A 147 -9.22 -33.02 9.40
C PHE A 147 -8.87 -32.76 7.92
N PRO A 148 -8.10 -33.62 7.22
CA PRO A 148 -7.66 -34.99 7.57
C PRO A 148 -6.31 -35.09 8.29
N CYS A 149 -5.75 -34.01 8.83
CA CYS A 149 -4.46 -34.03 9.51
C CYS A 149 -4.57 -34.67 10.91
N GLU A 150 -3.49 -35.31 11.33
CA GLU A 150 -3.38 -35.76 12.72
C GLU A 150 -3.07 -34.59 13.67
N PRO A 151 -3.51 -34.66 14.97
CA PRO A 151 -3.41 -33.51 15.89
C PRO A 151 -1.98 -33.04 16.22
N THR A 152 -0.96 -33.74 15.75
CA THR A 152 0.46 -33.48 16.03
C THR A 152 1.24 -32.96 14.81
N VAL A 153 0.55 -32.67 13.69
CA VAL A 153 1.22 -32.24 12.47
C VAL A 153 1.77 -30.82 12.64
N VAL A 154 3.06 -30.69 12.39
CA VAL A 154 3.75 -29.39 12.33
C VAL A 154 4.08 -29.09 10.89
N CYS A 155 3.61 -27.94 10.41
CA CYS A 155 3.91 -27.45 9.09
C CYS A 155 4.93 -26.30 9.16
N THR A 156 5.90 -26.29 8.25
CA THR A 156 6.91 -25.23 8.10
C THR A 156 6.85 -24.62 6.73
N MET A 157 6.88 -23.28 6.66
CA MET A 157 6.89 -22.53 5.41
C MET A 157 8.34 -22.21 5.02
N LEU A 158 8.75 -22.66 3.84
CA LEU A 158 10.02 -22.25 3.22
C LEU A 158 9.89 -20.84 2.62
N GLY A 159 11.05 -20.20 2.37
CA GLY A 159 11.05 -18.87 1.75
C GLY A 159 10.51 -17.73 2.64
N ASN A 160 10.18 -18.00 3.91
CA ASN A 160 9.58 -17.02 4.83
C ASN A 160 10.42 -15.73 4.98
N ARG A 161 11.75 -15.81 4.83
CA ARG A 161 12.65 -14.66 4.89
C ARG A 161 12.39 -13.67 3.75
N GLN A 162 12.17 -14.16 2.54
CA GLN A 162 11.87 -13.30 1.37
C GLN A 162 10.48 -12.68 1.48
N LYS A 163 9.50 -13.47 1.95
CA LYS A 163 8.12 -12.99 2.21
C LYS A 163 8.08 -11.90 3.28
N ASN A 164 8.87 -12.07 4.34
CA ASN A 164 9.00 -11.06 5.39
C ASN A 164 9.74 -9.81 4.89
N ALA A 165 10.79 -9.95 4.07
CA ALA A 165 11.50 -8.82 3.48
C ALA A 165 10.58 -7.98 2.57
N PHE A 166 9.76 -8.63 1.74
CA PHE A 166 8.73 -7.96 0.93
C PHE A 166 7.72 -7.21 1.81
N SER A 167 7.20 -7.85 2.84
CA SER A 167 6.23 -7.24 3.76
C SER A 167 6.81 -6.03 4.46
N MET A 168 8.06 -6.12 4.91
CA MET A 168 8.79 -5.01 5.53
C MET A 168 9.00 -3.85 4.57
N PHE A 169 9.37 -4.15 3.31
CA PHE A 169 9.51 -3.15 2.27
C PHE A 169 8.18 -2.39 2.03
N MET A 170 7.08 -3.11 1.87
CA MET A 170 5.75 -2.50 1.65
C MET A 170 5.30 -1.66 2.86
N TYR A 171 5.56 -2.15 4.08
CA TYR A 171 5.31 -1.41 5.31
C TYR A 171 6.09 -0.09 5.36
N MET A 172 7.38 -0.12 5.06
CA MET A 172 8.23 1.08 5.02
C MET A 172 7.77 2.07 3.93
N CYS A 173 7.35 1.59 2.77
CA CYS A 173 6.78 2.46 1.72
C CYS A 173 5.51 3.18 2.20
N SER A 174 4.62 2.50 2.94
CA SER A 174 3.43 3.11 3.55
C SER A 174 3.82 4.20 4.55
N PHE A 175 4.78 3.92 5.41
CA PHE A 175 5.25 4.88 6.41
C PHE A 175 5.85 6.14 5.75
N VAL A 176 6.72 5.97 4.76
CA VAL A 176 7.31 7.08 3.99
C VAL A 176 6.22 7.89 3.28
N CYS A 177 5.22 7.23 2.70
CA CYS A 177 4.09 7.90 2.06
C CYS A 177 3.33 8.80 3.04
N ILE A 178 3.03 8.31 4.25
CA ILE A 178 2.39 9.09 5.32
C ILE A 178 3.25 10.31 5.70
N LEU A 179 4.55 10.13 5.90
CA LEU A 179 5.45 11.22 6.23
C LEU A 179 5.45 12.32 5.17
N ILE A 180 5.55 11.96 3.89
CA ILE A 180 5.52 12.93 2.79
C ILE A 180 4.19 13.69 2.78
N CYS A 181 3.06 12.98 2.90
CA CYS A 181 1.74 13.61 2.94
C CYS A 181 1.60 14.58 4.13
N MET A 182 2.07 14.19 5.31
CA MET A 182 2.04 15.05 6.49
C MET A 182 2.87 16.32 6.30
N ILE A 183 4.09 16.20 5.79
CA ILE A 183 4.97 17.36 5.51
C ILE A 183 4.28 18.33 4.53
N GLU A 184 3.69 17.81 3.45
CA GLU A 184 2.99 18.65 2.48
C GLU A 184 1.74 19.32 3.09
N ILE A 185 0.93 18.63 3.88
CA ILE A 185 -0.23 19.19 4.59
C ILE A 185 0.21 20.37 5.47
N PHE A 186 1.30 20.25 6.23
CA PHE A 186 1.80 21.32 7.09
C PHE A 186 2.43 22.48 6.32
N THR A 187 2.92 22.26 5.09
CA THR A 187 3.56 23.32 4.29
C THR A 187 2.57 24.07 3.40
N LEU A 188 1.43 23.48 3.04
CA LEU A 188 0.40 24.08 2.19
C LEU A 188 -0.09 25.46 2.71
N PRO A 189 -0.50 25.65 3.99
CA PRO A 189 -0.98 26.93 4.47
C PRO A 189 0.10 28.01 4.44
N LYS A 190 1.37 27.68 4.69
CA LYS A 190 2.50 28.62 4.59
C LYS A 190 2.74 29.10 3.17
N LYS A 191 2.59 28.24 2.17
CA LYS A 191 2.71 28.57 0.74
C LYS A 191 1.57 29.49 0.30
N ARG A 192 0.35 29.25 0.79
CA ARG A 192 -0.82 30.10 0.53
C ARG A 192 -0.64 31.52 1.05
N ALA A 193 -0.17 31.66 2.28
CA ALA A 193 0.11 32.99 2.88
C ALA A 193 1.15 33.77 2.05
N LYS A 194 2.24 33.13 1.62
CA LYS A 194 3.27 33.78 0.79
C LYS A 194 2.76 34.17 -0.60
N SER A 195 1.84 33.40 -1.19
CA SER A 195 1.27 33.71 -2.51
C SER A 195 0.34 34.94 -2.45
N ILE A 196 -0.45 35.07 -1.39
CA ILE A 196 -1.34 36.21 -1.19
C ILE A 196 -0.51 37.51 -0.98
N THR A 197 0.55 37.45 -0.22
CA THR A 197 1.44 38.61 0.02
C THR A 197 2.16 39.08 -1.26
N LYS A 198 2.44 38.16 -2.19
CA LYS A 198 3.05 38.53 -3.50
C LYS A 198 2.09 39.17 -4.51
N ILE A 199 0.77 39.03 -4.32
CA ILE A 199 -0.24 39.60 -5.20
C ILE A 199 -0.62 41.00 -4.71
N GLN A 200 -0.36 41.33 -3.44
CA GLN A 200 -0.65 42.64 -2.84
C GLN A 200 0.52 43.63 -2.91
N LEU A 201 1.66 43.26 -3.47
CA LEU A 201 2.84 44.09 -3.76
C LEU A 201 2.97 44.30 -5.26
#